data_c888a1295ef4132e99239df1c47b95bb
#
_entry.id   c888a1295ef4132e99239df1c47b95bb
#
_cell.length_a   1.000
_cell.length_b   1.000
_cell.length_c   1.000
_cell.angle_alpha   90.00
_cell.angle_beta   90.00
_cell.angle_gamma   90.00
#
_symmetry.space_group_name_H-M   'P 1'
#
loop_
_entity.id
_entity.type
_entity.pdbx_description
1 polymer ?
#
loop_
_entity_poly.entity_id
_entity_poly.type
_entity_poly.pdbx_seq_one_letter_code
_entity_poly.pdbx_strand_id
1 'polypeptide(L)'
;MWSPLLLLFAFLLTLPMAPAIAETRVGDTIVISQGIPEDFYAVGGRLQIDASVAGDAVLAAGSIDIEGDIDGDVSAAGGQITIAGGVGDDLRAAGGEISLRGFVTDHAAIVGGMVRIEEGSTIAGRTWIAAGSLDMAGQVGADLRVFARTAVISGQIQGNVEITAQEIRIDPGAVIGGHLVWHSEQPPLIAEDALILGEVAGEAGPVDEFPETAAPVFNSWALGIAILVAAAGVFWLSPSLVERSGALLNASPARTLVTGAGAAVLTPLLIVVLFASVLGWLLALLLLAAYVLAVLLSGLLGLLMLAQVLRIRTMAQEPVPATGRSRGWRCLVLLLPVTVFALFVQSVPVLGTLFSLLVMLAGLGALASLVVQRMPSAV
;
A
#
# COMPACT_ATOMS: atom_id res chain seq x y z
N MET A 1 2.49 -34.45 14.25
CA MET A 1 3.50 -33.41 14.51
C MET A 1 2.92 -32.07 14.06
N TRP A 2 2.47 -31.25 14.98
CA TRP A 2 1.90 -29.94 14.71
C TRP A 2 3.06 -28.97 14.44
N SER A 3 3.03 -28.27 13.32
CA SER A 3 4.15 -27.41 12.92
C SER A 3 4.31 -26.23 13.89
N PRO A 4 5.55 -25.83 14.25
CA PRO A 4 5.81 -24.70 15.17
C PRO A 4 5.21 -23.37 14.67
N LEU A 5 4.86 -23.27 13.40
CA LEU A 5 4.16 -22.15 12.79
C LEU A 5 2.72 -21.98 13.30
N LEU A 6 2.02 -23.07 13.60
CA LEU A 6 0.65 -23.03 14.16
C LEU A 6 0.66 -22.55 15.61
N LEU A 7 1.70 -22.92 16.39
CA LEU A 7 1.89 -22.45 17.75
C LEU A 7 2.30 -20.96 17.78
N LEU A 8 3.13 -20.52 16.84
CA LEU A 8 3.49 -19.09 16.70
C LEU A 8 2.27 -18.25 16.31
N PHE A 9 1.44 -18.75 15.41
CA PHE A 9 0.21 -18.07 15.00
C PHE A 9 -0.84 -18.03 16.11
N ALA A 10 -0.96 -19.09 16.90
CA ALA A 10 -1.83 -19.13 18.10
C ALA A 10 -1.31 -18.19 19.18
N PHE A 11 0.00 -18.07 19.37
CA PHE A 11 0.64 -17.16 20.33
C PHE A 11 0.45 -15.68 19.94
N LEU A 12 0.52 -15.34 18.63
CA LEU A 12 0.22 -13.98 18.14
C LEU A 12 -1.25 -13.57 18.35
N LEU A 13 -2.18 -14.53 18.37
CA LEU A 13 -3.62 -14.29 18.58
C LEU A 13 -4.00 -14.14 20.08
N THR A 14 -3.11 -14.52 21.00
CA THR A 14 -3.34 -14.44 22.44
C THR A 14 -2.65 -13.28 23.13
N LEU A 15 -1.94 -12.41 22.40
CA LEU A 15 -1.43 -11.16 22.96
C LEU A 15 -2.63 -10.32 23.40
N PRO A 16 -2.71 -9.91 24.67
CA PRO A 16 -3.74 -9.00 25.11
C PRO A 16 -3.57 -7.71 24.31
N MET A 17 -4.53 -7.43 23.42
CA MET A 17 -4.66 -6.09 22.86
C MET A 17 -5.09 -5.21 24.04
N ALA A 18 -4.11 -4.61 24.73
CA ALA A 18 -4.38 -3.42 25.51
C ALA A 18 -5.09 -2.44 24.58
N PRO A 19 -6.16 -1.75 24.98
CA PRO A 19 -6.73 -0.70 24.19
C PRO A 19 -5.61 0.32 23.96
N ALA A 20 -5.08 0.40 22.74
CA ALA A 20 -4.24 1.50 22.36
C ALA A 20 -5.12 2.74 22.46
N ILE A 21 -4.86 3.57 23.45
CA ILE A 21 -5.49 4.88 23.57
C ILE A 21 -4.77 5.70 22.50
N ALA A 22 -5.45 6.01 21.42
CA ALA A 22 -4.88 6.74 20.30
C ALA A 22 -5.83 7.88 19.91
N GLU A 23 -5.31 9.07 19.72
CA GLU A 23 -6.11 10.18 19.24
C GLU A 23 -6.30 10.08 17.72
N THR A 24 -7.56 10.05 17.27
CA THR A 24 -7.89 9.97 15.85
C THR A 24 -8.65 11.21 15.39
N ARG A 25 -8.16 11.89 14.35
CA ARG A 25 -8.83 13.05 13.75
C ARG A 25 -9.06 12.86 12.24
N VAL A 26 -10.26 13.25 11.80
CA VAL A 26 -10.64 13.26 10.38
C VAL A 26 -11.29 14.59 10.05
N GLY A 27 -10.78 15.30 9.04
CA GLY A 27 -11.31 16.62 8.66
C GLY A 27 -10.62 17.18 7.41
N ASP A 28 -11.16 18.26 6.87
CA ASP A 28 -10.56 18.92 5.70
C ASP A 28 -9.23 19.62 6.09
N THR A 29 -9.24 20.33 7.21
CA THR A 29 -8.05 20.98 7.79
C THR A 29 -7.96 20.61 9.26
N ILE A 30 -6.82 20.06 9.67
CA ILE A 30 -6.53 19.64 11.03
C ILE A 30 -5.25 20.37 11.46
N VAL A 31 -5.34 21.14 12.58
CA VAL A 31 -4.20 21.82 13.19
C VAL A 31 -4.04 21.32 14.61
N ILE A 32 -2.86 20.84 14.95
CA ILE A 32 -2.48 20.34 16.26
C ILE A 32 -1.55 21.36 16.92
N SER A 33 -2.08 22.15 17.86
CA SER A 33 -1.36 23.19 18.62
C SER A 33 -1.16 22.83 20.09
N GLN A 34 -1.62 21.66 20.54
CA GLN A 34 -1.42 21.16 21.88
C GLN A 34 -0.83 19.76 21.82
N GLY A 35 0.11 19.44 22.72
CA GLY A 35 0.78 18.15 22.75
C GLY A 35 -0.19 16.99 22.88
N ILE A 36 0.06 15.93 22.13
CA ILE A 36 -0.68 14.68 22.15
C ILE A 36 0.15 13.66 22.96
N PRO A 37 -0.37 13.14 24.08
CA PRO A 37 0.40 12.27 24.97
C PRO A 37 0.44 10.80 24.51
N GLU A 38 -0.14 10.47 23.36
CA GLU A 38 -0.37 9.13 22.86
C GLU A 38 -0.15 9.07 21.34
N ASP A 39 -0.38 7.90 20.73
CA ASP A 39 -0.33 7.75 19.28
C ASP A 39 -1.36 8.63 18.58
N PHE A 40 -0.99 9.17 17.42
CA PHE A 40 -1.80 10.08 16.65
C PHE A 40 -2.10 9.56 15.24
N TYR A 41 -3.37 9.47 14.92
CA TYR A 41 -3.86 9.05 13.61
C TYR A 41 -4.68 10.18 12.98
N ALA A 42 -4.28 10.67 11.81
CA ALA A 42 -5.01 11.74 11.15
C ALA A 42 -5.17 11.52 9.64
N VAL A 43 -6.38 11.85 9.15
CA VAL A 43 -6.70 11.83 7.72
C VAL A 43 -7.41 13.13 7.36
N GLY A 44 -6.88 13.87 6.34
CA GLY A 44 -7.45 15.16 5.99
C GLY A 44 -7.06 15.69 4.62
N GLY A 45 -7.52 16.91 4.32
CA GLY A 45 -7.03 17.66 3.18
C GLY A 45 -5.67 18.31 3.48
N ARG A 46 -5.57 18.96 4.65
CA ARG A 46 -4.33 19.56 5.19
C ARG A 46 -4.15 19.19 6.65
N LEU A 47 -2.96 18.74 7.00
CA LEU A 47 -2.53 18.47 8.37
C LEU A 47 -1.37 19.40 8.72
N GLN A 48 -1.47 20.08 9.88
CA GLN A 48 -0.42 20.90 10.45
C GLN A 48 -0.23 20.48 11.91
N ILE A 49 0.98 20.06 12.25
CA ILE A 49 1.33 19.56 13.58
C ILE A 49 2.41 20.47 14.16
N ASP A 50 1.98 21.46 14.97
CA ASP A 50 2.86 22.46 15.58
C ASP A 50 3.30 22.05 16.98
N ALA A 51 2.67 21.03 17.55
CA ALA A 51 2.95 20.54 18.91
C ALA A 51 3.50 19.12 18.90
N SER A 52 4.12 18.71 20.00
CA SER A 52 4.71 17.36 20.12
C SER A 52 3.66 16.26 20.22
N VAL A 53 4.02 15.09 19.70
CA VAL A 53 3.29 13.82 19.84
C VAL A 53 4.21 12.85 20.57
N ALA A 54 3.79 12.33 21.73
CA ALA A 54 4.61 11.44 22.56
C ALA A 54 4.62 9.98 22.08
N GLY A 55 3.75 9.61 21.14
CA GLY A 55 3.68 8.29 20.52
C GLY A 55 3.99 8.33 19.04
N ASP A 56 3.48 7.34 18.31
CA ASP A 56 3.61 7.24 16.87
C ASP A 56 2.62 8.16 16.15
N ALA A 57 3.00 8.64 14.95
CA ALA A 57 2.12 9.43 14.10
C ALA A 57 1.86 8.73 12.75
N VAL A 58 0.58 8.46 12.45
CA VAL A 58 0.15 7.91 11.15
C VAL A 58 -0.76 8.91 10.45
N LEU A 59 -0.26 9.48 9.37
CA LEU A 59 -0.79 10.67 8.74
C LEU A 59 -1.10 10.45 7.26
N ALA A 60 -2.29 10.84 6.81
CA ALA A 60 -2.64 10.82 5.40
C ALA A 60 -3.39 12.10 5.00
N ALA A 61 -2.80 12.90 4.09
CA ALA A 61 -3.44 14.14 3.64
C ALA A 61 -2.93 14.63 2.28
N GLY A 62 -3.64 15.61 1.70
CA GLY A 62 -3.13 16.32 0.53
C GLY A 62 -1.83 17.07 0.82
N SER A 63 -1.74 17.73 1.99
CA SER A 63 -0.55 18.43 2.50
C SER A 63 -0.35 18.10 3.98
N ILE A 64 0.88 17.75 4.34
CA ILE A 64 1.29 17.44 5.72
C ILE A 64 2.47 18.32 6.07
N ASP A 65 2.36 19.06 7.18
CA ASP A 65 3.39 19.93 7.73
C ASP A 65 3.61 19.57 9.21
N ILE A 66 4.81 19.08 9.54
CA ILE A 66 5.19 18.64 10.88
C ILE A 66 6.29 19.58 11.38
N GLU A 67 5.93 20.52 12.26
CA GLU A 67 6.86 21.43 12.93
C GLU A 67 7.21 20.95 14.35
N GLY A 68 6.26 20.25 15.02
CA GLY A 68 6.46 19.64 16.34
C GLY A 68 7.24 18.35 16.28
N ASP A 69 7.83 17.96 17.41
CA ASP A 69 8.57 16.71 17.54
C ASP A 69 7.60 15.52 17.75
N ILE A 70 7.88 14.42 17.12
CA ILE A 70 7.19 13.14 17.27
C ILE A 70 8.16 12.18 17.95
N ASP A 71 7.86 11.73 19.17
CA ASP A 71 8.79 10.91 19.95
C ASP A 71 8.91 9.45 19.43
N GLY A 72 7.90 8.96 18.73
CA GLY A 72 7.87 7.64 18.10
C GLY A 72 8.12 7.67 16.59
N ASP A 73 7.54 6.68 15.89
CA ASP A 73 7.58 6.53 14.43
C ASP A 73 6.69 7.56 13.72
N VAL A 74 7.13 8.02 12.55
CA VAL A 74 6.29 8.78 11.63
C VAL A 74 6.01 7.96 10.38
N SER A 75 4.73 7.71 10.09
CA SER A 75 4.24 7.15 8.85
C SER A 75 3.34 8.17 8.15
N ALA A 76 3.85 8.82 7.10
CA ALA A 76 3.16 9.90 6.40
C ALA A 76 2.93 9.59 4.92
N ALA A 77 1.70 9.82 4.44
CA ALA A 77 1.34 9.69 3.03
C ALA A 77 0.59 10.93 2.54
N GLY A 78 1.09 11.59 1.48
CA GLY A 78 0.48 12.84 1.01
C GLY A 78 0.96 13.34 -0.34
N GLY A 79 0.31 14.41 -0.82
CA GLY A 79 0.78 15.11 -2.03
C GLY A 79 2.08 15.87 -1.76
N GLN A 80 2.11 16.61 -0.67
CA GLN A 80 3.25 17.38 -0.19
C GLN A 80 3.47 17.09 1.30
N ILE A 81 4.69 16.77 1.68
CA ILE A 81 5.08 16.44 3.06
C ILE A 81 6.30 17.25 3.44
N THR A 82 6.19 18.06 4.50
CA THR A 82 7.28 18.79 5.09
C THR A 82 7.48 18.34 6.54
N ILE A 83 8.70 17.96 6.90
CA ILE A 83 9.06 17.52 8.24
C ILE A 83 10.18 18.42 8.73
N ALA A 84 9.85 19.38 9.60
CA ALA A 84 10.78 20.31 10.22
C ALA A 84 11.10 19.95 11.67
N GLY A 85 10.18 19.29 12.36
CA GLY A 85 10.39 18.73 13.70
C GLY A 85 11.22 17.45 13.71
N GLY A 86 11.51 16.94 14.90
CA GLY A 86 12.23 15.71 15.12
C GLY A 86 11.33 14.47 15.02
N VAL A 87 11.91 13.37 14.55
CA VAL A 87 11.32 12.03 14.59
C VAL A 87 12.18 11.16 15.51
N GLY A 88 11.60 10.71 16.60
CA GLY A 88 12.32 10.02 17.68
C GLY A 88 12.68 8.56 17.36
N ASP A 89 12.09 7.96 16.33
CA ASP A 89 12.41 6.61 15.86
C ASP A 89 12.47 6.59 14.33
N ASP A 90 11.69 5.78 13.63
CA ASP A 90 11.72 5.61 12.18
C ASP A 90 10.83 6.61 11.43
N LEU A 91 11.29 7.04 10.24
CA LEU A 91 10.51 7.81 9.29
C LEU A 91 10.12 6.96 8.06
N ARG A 92 8.83 6.87 7.81
CA ARG A 92 8.27 6.29 6.58
C ARG A 92 7.41 7.33 5.89
N ALA A 93 7.88 7.86 4.76
CA ALA A 93 7.18 8.92 4.04
C ALA A 93 6.95 8.54 2.57
N ALA A 94 5.72 8.77 2.08
CA ALA A 94 5.36 8.53 0.69
C ALA A 94 4.57 9.73 0.13
N GLY A 95 5.07 10.38 -0.95
CA GLY A 95 4.41 11.59 -1.45
C GLY A 95 4.85 12.06 -2.82
N GLY A 96 4.17 13.11 -3.31
CA GLY A 96 4.59 13.78 -4.55
C GLY A 96 5.88 14.59 -4.35
N GLU A 97 5.91 15.43 -3.32
CA GLU A 97 7.05 16.22 -2.90
C GLU A 97 7.28 16.02 -1.39
N ILE A 98 8.51 15.67 -1.01
CA ILE A 98 8.90 15.44 0.37
C ILE A 98 10.12 16.27 0.70
N SER A 99 10.05 17.08 1.77
CA SER A 99 11.14 17.88 2.30
C SER A 99 11.39 17.53 3.77
N LEU A 100 12.60 17.09 4.09
CA LEU A 100 13.07 16.85 5.44
C LEU A 100 14.04 17.97 5.85
N ARG A 101 13.70 18.69 6.93
CA ARG A 101 14.49 19.75 7.54
C ARG A 101 14.93 19.41 8.95
N GLY A 102 14.16 18.56 9.61
CA GLY A 102 14.40 18.13 10.98
C GLY A 102 15.40 16.98 11.09
N PHE A 103 15.30 16.25 12.19
CA PHE A 103 16.15 15.09 12.43
C PHE A 103 15.31 13.81 12.56
N VAL A 104 15.91 12.66 12.19
CA VAL A 104 15.38 11.32 12.38
C VAL A 104 16.40 10.53 13.19
N THR A 105 15.98 9.98 14.33
CA THR A 105 16.88 9.37 15.29
C THR A 105 17.32 7.95 14.86
N ASP A 106 16.53 7.26 14.05
CA ASP A 106 16.90 5.96 13.51
C ASP A 106 16.75 5.93 11.98
N HIS A 107 15.99 5.03 11.39
CA HIS A 107 15.98 4.75 9.97
C HIS A 107 15.00 5.65 9.20
N ALA A 108 15.28 5.87 7.90
CA ALA A 108 14.34 6.53 7.01
C ALA A 108 14.06 5.74 5.75
N ALA A 109 12.78 5.59 5.40
CA ALA A 109 12.31 5.04 4.14
C ALA A 109 11.41 6.06 3.44
N ILE A 110 11.88 6.64 2.34
CA ILE A 110 11.23 7.77 1.68
C ILE A 110 10.97 7.44 0.21
N VAL A 111 9.73 7.64 -0.23
CA VAL A 111 9.33 7.42 -1.62
C VAL A 111 8.61 8.66 -2.15
N GLY A 112 9.13 9.29 -3.20
CA GLY A 112 8.54 10.52 -3.72
C GLY A 112 8.81 10.82 -5.18
N GLY A 113 8.01 11.74 -5.75
CA GLY A 113 8.34 12.32 -7.04
C GLY A 113 9.60 13.19 -6.96
N MET A 114 9.62 14.08 -5.98
CA MET A 114 10.77 14.93 -5.59
C MET A 114 11.03 14.74 -4.10
N VAL A 115 12.26 14.38 -3.76
CA VAL A 115 12.69 14.22 -2.37
C VAL A 115 13.84 15.18 -2.11
N ARG A 116 13.73 15.98 -1.07
CA ARG A 116 14.74 16.94 -0.65
C ARG A 116 15.08 16.72 0.81
N ILE A 117 16.32 16.38 1.08
CA ILE A 117 16.90 16.27 2.41
C ILE A 117 17.76 17.53 2.59
N GLU A 118 17.22 18.53 3.29
CA GLU A 118 17.78 19.87 3.31
C GLU A 118 19.06 19.95 4.17
N GLU A 119 19.87 20.97 3.92
CA GLU A 119 21.05 21.24 4.72
C GLU A 119 20.67 21.44 6.19
N GLY A 120 21.45 20.83 7.09
CA GLY A 120 21.18 20.85 8.55
C GLY A 120 20.26 19.74 9.03
N SER A 121 19.56 19.03 8.15
CA SER A 121 18.82 17.84 8.53
C SER A 121 19.76 16.65 8.80
N THR A 122 19.33 15.74 9.68
CA THR A 122 20.12 14.57 10.06
C THR A 122 19.24 13.33 10.13
N ILE A 123 19.69 12.23 9.53
CA ILE A 123 19.11 10.90 9.69
C ILE A 123 20.22 10.02 10.29
N ALA A 124 20.06 9.57 11.54
CA ALA A 124 21.14 8.87 12.22
C ALA A 124 21.32 7.41 11.72
N GLY A 125 20.23 6.76 11.33
CA GLY A 125 20.23 5.38 10.85
C GLY A 125 20.39 5.23 9.36
N ARG A 126 20.11 4.01 8.88
CA ARG A 126 20.13 3.68 7.44
C ARG A 126 19.02 4.36 6.72
N THR A 127 19.30 4.84 5.53
CA THR A 127 18.35 5.59 4.72
C THR A 127 18.13 4.90 3.38
N TRP A 128 16.87 4.69 3.05
CA TRP A 128 16.43 4.20 1.75
C TRP A 128 15.54 5.24 1.08
N ILE A 129 15.89 5.63 -0.15
CA ILE A 129 15.15 6.65 -0.90
C ILE A 129 14.84 6.14 -2.30
N ALA A 130 13.57 6.22 -2.71
CA ALA A 130 13.16 6.05 -4.08
C ALA A 130 12.48 7.33 -4.59
N ALA A 131 13.05 7.98 -5.60
CA ALA A 131 12.58 9.28 -6.05
C ALA A 131 12.65 9.46 -7.58
N GLY A 132 11.79 10.35 -8.12
CA GLY A 132 12.03 10.86 -9.47
C GLY A 132 13.27 11.75 -9.49
N SER A 133 13.38 12.66 -8.51
CA SER A 133 14.55 13.53 -8.29
C SER A 133 14.89 13.58 -6.81
N LEU A 134 16.14 13.34 -6.48
CA LEU A 134 16.69 13.43 -5.13
C LEU A 134 17.68 14.59 -5.05
N ASP A 135 17.51 15.46 -4.03
CA ASP A 135 18.48 16.46 -3.59
C ASP A 135 18.84 16.15 -2.12
N MET A 136 20.07 15.68 -1.91
CA MET A 136 20.56 15.19 -0.62
C MET A 136 21.66 16.14 -0.11
N ALA A 137 21.27 17.15 0.67
CA ALA A 137 22.20 18.13 1.28
C ALA A 137 22.42 17.90 2.78
N GLY A 138 21.59 17.10 3.43
CA GLY A 138 21.68 16.78 4.86
C GLY A 138 22.73 15.73 5.22
N GLN A 139 22.61 15.17 6.43
CA GLN A 139 23.53 14.16 6.96
C GLN A 139 22.83 12.81 7.12
N VAL A 140 23.56 11.73 6.77
CA VAL A 140 23.14 10.33 7.03
C VAL A 140 24.24 9.67 7.86
N GLY A 141 23.89 9.18 9.05
CA GLY A 141 24.83 8.58 10.00
C GLY A 141 25.23 7.13 9.68
N ALA A 142 24.52 6.49 8.75
CA ALA A 142 24.78 5.10 8.33
C ALA A 142 24.76 4.96 6.80
N ASP A 143 24.39 3.79 6.28
CA ASP A 143 24.36 3.54 4.85
C ASP A 143 23.17 4.25 4.16
N LEU A 144 23.41 4.72 2.93
CA LEU A 144 22.40 5.34 2.07
C LEU A 144 22.21 4.49 0.81
N ARG A 145 20.96 4.10 0.55
CA ARG A 145 20.58 3.46 -0.71
C ARG A 145 19.58 4.32 -1.46
N VAL A 146 19.88 4.62 -2.71
CA VAL A 146 19.10 5.51 -3.58
C VAL A 146 18.71 4.81 -4.86
N PHE A 147 17.43 4.95 -5.22
CA PHE A 147 16.90 4.66 -6.54
C PHE A 147 16.25 5.94 -7.08
N ALA A 148 16.78 6.50 -8.16
CA ALA A 148 16.25 7.75 -8.67
C ALA A 148 16.39 7.86 -10.20
N ARG A 149 15.70 8.83 -10.80
CA ARG A 149 16.06 9.25 -12.15
C ARG A 149 17.29 10.17 -12.09
N THR A 150 17.25 11.16 -11.19
CA THR A 150 18.35 12.09 -10.97
C THR A 150 18.67 12.11 -9.48
N ALA A 151 19.92 11.89 -9.11
CA ALA A 151 20.40 11.97 -7.74
C ALA A 151 21.53 12.98 -7.63
N VAL A 152 21.34 13.99 -6.77
CA VAL A 152 22.35 14.99 -6.41
C VAL A 152 22.70 14.82 -4.94
N ILE A 153 23.97 14.65 -4.64
CA ILE A 153 24.48 14.53 -3.28
C ILE A 153 25.47 15.64 -3.03
N SER A 154 25.16 16.50 -2.07
CA SER A 154 26.03 17.57 -1.54
C SER A 154 26.26 17.44 -0.04
N GLY A 155 25.55 16.52 0.64
CA GLY A 155 25.60 16.30 2.07
C GLY A 155 26.70 15.33 2.53
N GLN A 156 26.57 14.87 3.79
CA GLN A 156 27.53 13.98 4.42
C GLN A 156 26.89 12.62 4.73
N ILE A 157 27.51 11.56 4.26
CA ILE A 157 27.08 10.16 4.53
C ILE A 157 28.23 9.44 5.22
N GLN A 158 28.03 8.95 6.45
CA GLN A 158 29.08 8.28 7.22
C GLN A 158 29.34 6.83 6.74
N GLY A 159 28.30 6.16 6.24
CA GLY A 159 28.36 4.79 5.77
C GLY A 159 28.64 4.66 4.27
N ASN A 160 28.25 3.49 3.73
CA ASN A 160 28.32 3.22 2.31
C ASN A 160 27.15 3.87 1.56
N VAL A 161 27.38 4.20 0.30
CA VAL A 161 26.36 4.74 -0.60
C VAL A 161 26.19 3.83 -1.78
N GLU A 162 24.96 3.36 -1.99
CA GLU A 162 24.57 2.58 -3.16
C GLU A 162 23.52 3.39 -3.95
N ILE A 163 23.86 3.78 -5.18
CA ILE A 163 23.00 4.61 -6.01
C ILE A 163 22.72 3.92 -7.35
N THR A 164 21.44 3.75 -7.64
CA THR A 164 20.97 3.37 -8.97
C THR A 164 20.18 4.54 -9.54
N ALA A 165 20.69 5.22 -10.57
CA ALA A 165 20.02 6.38 -11.17
C ALA A 165 20.44 6.57 -12.63
N GLN A 166 19.61 7.29 -13.42
CA GLN A 166 20.01 7.64 -14.80
C GLN A 166 21.13 8.68 -14.80
N GLU A 167 21.05 9.66 -13.88
CA GLU A 167 22.05 10.70 -13.71
C GLU A 167 22.45 10.80 -12.23
N ILE A 168 23.77 10.75 -11.96
CA ILE A 168 24.32 10.86 -10.61
C ILE A 168 25.29 12.03 -10.59
N ARG A 169 25.12 12.93 -9.63
CA ARG A 169 26.01 14.04 -9.38
C ARG A 169 26.40 14.11 -7.91
N ILE A 170 27.68 14.11 -7.66
CA ILE A 170 28.27 14.33 -6.32
C ILE A 170 28.86 15.73 -6.34
N ASP A 171 28.17 16.64 -5.64
CA ASP A 171 28.51 18.06 -5.66
C ASP A 171 29.69 18.42 -4.74
N PRO A 172 30.25 19.63 -4.89
CA PRO A 172 31.29 20.15 -4.03
C PRO A 172 30.93 20.08 -2.54
N GLY A 173 31.88 19.65 -1.71
CA GLY A 173 31.69 19.53 -0.27
C GLY A 173 30.96 18.26 0.21
N ALA A 174 30.52 17.40 -0.70
CA ALA A 174 29.96 16.09 -0.35
C ALA A 174 31.02 15.20 0.32
N VAL A 175 30.64 14.50 1.39
CA VAL A 175 31.52 13.57 2.11
C VAL A 175 30.87 12.19 2.20
N ILE A 176 31.53 11.15 1.67
CA ILE A 176 31.12 9.77 1.79
C ILE A 176 32.17 9.01 2.58
N GLY A 177 31.84 8.57 3.79
CA GLY A 177 32.75 7.88 4.71
C GLY A 177 33.03 6.42 4.32
N GLY A 178 32.14 5.79 3.60
CA GLY A 178 32.27 4.41 3.09
C GLY A 178 32.53 4.32 1.60
N HIS A 179 32.12 3.21 1.00
CA HIS A 179 32.23 2.96 -0.43
C HIS A 179 31.09 3.63 -1.19
N LEU A 180 31.36 4.07 -2.42
CA LEU A 180 30.36 4.51 -3.38
C LEU A 180 30.16 3.41 -4.44
N VAL A 181 29.03 2.73 -4.41
CA VAL A 181 28.62 1.78 -5.45
C VAL A 181 27.54 2.44 -6.30
N TRP A 182 27.78 2.50 -7.62
CA TRP A 182 26.86 3.17 -8.51
C TRP A 182 26.49 2.32 -9.73
N HIS A 183 25.23 2.48 -10.18
CA HIS A 183 24.70 1.94 -11.43
C HIS A 183 23.98 3.08 -12.15
N SER A 184 24.47 3.46 -13.33
CA SER A 184 23.87 4.53 -14.11
C SER A 184 24.19 4.41 -15.60
N GLU A 185 23.45 5.11 -16.44
CA GLU A 185 23.70 5.11 -17.90
C GLU A 185 25.07 5.71 -18.25
N GLN A 186 25.54 6.65 -17.44
CA GLN A 186 26.83 7.32 -17.60
C GLN A 186 27.55 7.36 -16.23
N PRO A 187 28.90 7.36 -16.23
CA PRO A 187 29.65 7.53 -14.99
C PRO A 187 29.19 8.77 -14.20
N PRO A 188 29.16 8.70 -12.86
CA PRO A 188 28.75 9.81 -12.02
C PRO A 188 29.66 11.04 -12.22
N LEU A 189 29.07 12.23 -12.20
CA LEU A 189 29.82 13.48 -12.17
C LEU A 189 30.23 13.73 -10.72
N ILE A 190 31.52 13.54 -10.41
CA ILE A 190 32.06 13.74 -9.07
C ILE A 190 32.90 15.00 -9.07
N ALA A 191 32.55 15.97 -8.20
CA ALA A 191 33.31 17.21 -8.05
C ALA A 191 34.72 16.93 -7.48
N GLU A 192 35.71 17.77 -7.84
CA GLU A 192 37.11 17.59 -7.43
C GLU A 192 37.33 17.70 -5.91
N ASP A 193 36.47 18.46 -5.21
CA ASP A 193 36.50 18.68 -3.76
C ASP A 193 35.50 17.78 -3.02
N ALA A 194 34.82 16.88 -3.68
CA ALA A 194 34.05 15.82 -3.03
C ALA A 194 34.98 14.76 -2.41
N LEU A 195 34.76 14.40 -1.16
CA LEU A 195 35.59 13.46 -0.42
C LEU A 195 34.89 12.10 -0.32
N ILE A 196 35.46 11.08 -0.95
CA ILE A 196 35.02 9.68 -0.82
C ILE A 196 36.17 8.88 -0.19
N LEU A 197 35.98 8.39 1.05
CA LEU A 197 37.03 7.71 1.81
C LEU A 197 37.20 6.23 1.39
N GLY A 198 36.14 5.64 0.87
CA GLY A 198 36.15 4.26 0.40
C GLY A 198 36.44 4.11 -1.09
N GLU A 199 36.19 2.92 -1.60
CA GLU A 199 36.31 2.61 -3.03
C GLU A 199 35.11 3.15 -3.82
N VAL A 200 35.39 3.68 -5.01
CA VAL A 200 34.34 4.03 -5.99
C VAL A 200 34.25 2.91 -7.00
N ALA A 201 33.18 2.15 -6.95
CA ALA A 201 32.93 1.04 -7.85
C ALA A 201 31.58 1.20 -8.55
N GLY A 202 31.47 0.77 -9.78
CA GLY A 202 30.18 0.81 -10.47
C GLY A 202 30.27 0.39 -11.90
N GLU A 203 29.12 0.26 -12.52
CA GLU A 203 28.96 -0.17 -13.88
C GLU A 203 28.05 0.80 -14.64
N ALA A 204 28.53 1.23 -15.81
CA ALA A 204 27.71 2.00 -16.73
C ALA A 204 26.87 1.07 -17.61
N GLY A 205 25.57 1.20 -17.53
CA GLY A 205 24.64 0.36 -18.29
C GLY A 205 23.24 0.94 -18.27
N PRO A 206 22.33 0.39 -19.08
CA PRO A 206 20.94 0.80 -19.04
C PRO A 206 20.39 0.59 -17.62
N VAL A 207 19.91 1.66 -17.03
CA VAL A 207 19.21 1.60 -15.76
C VAL A 207 17.77 1.21 -16.10
N ASP A 208 17.44 -0.06 -15.88
CA ASP A 208 16.06 -0.51 -16.00
C ASP A 208 15.18 0.34 -15.05
N GLU A 209 14.07 0.86 -15.60
CA GLU A 209 13.14 1.71 -14.84
C GLU A 209 12.77 1.02 -13.53
N PHE A 210 13.21 1.59 -12.41
CA PHE A 210 12.99 1.13 -11.03
C PHE A 210 13.18 -0.38 -10.83
N PRO A 211 14.07 -0.83 -9.94
CA PRO A 211 14.22 -2.27 -9.72
C PRO A 211 12.85 -2.89 -9.45
N GLU A 212 12.50 -3.92 -10.20
CA GLU A 212 11.24 -4.68 -10.05
C GLU A 212 10.96 -5.09 -8.59
N THR A 213 12.01 -5.10 -7.76
CA THR A 213 11.92 -5.41 -6.32
C THR A 213 11.36 -4.27 -5.46
N ALA A 214 11.45 -3.01 -5.88
CA ALA A 214 10.86 -1.88 -5.15
C ALA A 214 9.44 -1.56 -5.63
N ALA A 215 9.20 -1.67 -6.94
CA ALA A 215 7.88 -1.46 -7.51
C ALA A 215 6.78 -2.40 -6.96
N PRO A 216 7.02 -3.72 -6.74
CA PRO A 216 5.96 -4.59 -6.25
C PRO A 216 5.53 -4.29 -4.82
N VAL A 217 6.41 -3.79 -3.95
CA VAL A 217 6.02 -3.48 -2.56
C VAL A 217 5.13 -2.24 -2.53
N PHE A 218 5.53 -1.17 -3.21
CA PHE A 218 4.73 0.07 -3.27
C PHE A 218 3.43 -0.13 -4.06
N ASN A 219 3.48 -0.79 -5.23
CA ASN A 219 2.29 -1.17 -5.98
C ASN A 219 1.36 -2.08 -5.17
N SER A 220 1.90 -3.00 -4.35
CA SER A 220 1.09 -3.90 -3.53
C SER A 220 0.34 -3.15 -2.43
N TRP A 221 0.96 -2.17 -1.76
CA TRP A 221 0.29 -1.36 -0.74
C TRP A 221 -0.71 -0.38 -1.33
N ALA A 222 -0.34 0.34 -2.40
CA ALA A 222 -1.24 1.23 -3.11
C ALA A 222 -2.44 0.46 -3.69
N LEU A 223 -2.19 -0.71 -4.28
CA LEU A 223 -3.23 -1.61 -4.75
C LEU A 223 -4.10 -2.12 -3.60
N GLY A 224 -3.50 -2.48 -2.45
CA GLY A 224 -4.23 -2.88 -1.24
C GLY A 224 -5.17 -1.78 -0.74
N ILE A 225 -4.70 -0.55 -0.66
CA ILE A 225 -5.51 0.61 -0.27
C ILE A 225 -6.62 0.85 -1.31
N ALA A 226 -6.29 0.81 -2.60
CA ALA A 226 -7.28 0.96 -3.67
C ALA A 226 -8.37 -0.12 -3.61
N ILE A 227 -8.00 -1.36 -3.35
CA ILE A 227 -8.93 -2.47 -3.14
C ILE A 227 -9.82 -2.22 -1.92
N LEU A 228 -9.25 -1.76 -0.79
CA LEU A 228 -10.00 -1.45 0.42
C LEU A 228 -11.01 -0.32 0.19
N VAL A 229 -10.60 0.76 -0.46
CA VAL A 229 -11.46 1.90 -0.80
C VAL A 229 -12.57 1.48 -1.77
N ALA A 230 -12.23 0.73 -2.81
CA ALA A 230 -13.20 0.22 -3.76
C ALA A 230 -14.18 -0.79 -3.13
N ALA A 231 -13.70 -1.67 -2.25
CA ALA A 231 -14.53 -2.61 -1.51
C ALA A 231 -15.47 -1.89 -0.52
N ALA A 232 -14.99 -0.85 0.17
CA ALA A 232 -15.82 0.00 1.01
C ALA A 232 -16.87 0.73 0.19
N GLY A 233 -16.55 1.23 -1.00
CA GLY A 233 -17.47 1.84 -1.95
C GLY A 233 -18.56 0.87 -2.40
N VAL A 234 -18.21 -0.35 -2.80
CA VAL A 234 -19.19 -1.39 -3.19
C VAL A 234 -20.07 -1.76 -2.01
N PHE A 235 -19.51 -1.88 -0.81
CA PHE A 235 -20.29 -2.14 0.40
C PHE A 235 -21.27 -1.00 0.72
N TRP A 236 -20.84 0.25 0.57
CA TRP A 236 -21.68 1.43 0.84
C TRP A 236 -22.81 1.59 -0.18
N LEU A 237 -22.51 1.35 -1.47
CA LEU A 237 -23.48 1.43 -2.57
C LEU A 237 -24.49 0.27 -2.56
N SER A 238 -24.08 -0.93 -2.13
CA SER A 238 -24.93 -2.12 -2.25
C SER A 238 -24.65 -3.17 -1.16
N PRO A 239 -24.95 -2.88 0.12
CA PRO A 239 -24.71 -3.80 1.23
C PRO A 239 -25.42 -5.15 1.07
N SER A 240 -26.61 -5.14 0.44
CA SER A 240 -27.37 -6.35 0.18
C SER A 240 -26.73 -7.30 -0.84
N LEU A 241 -25.93 -6.76 -1.78
CA LEU A 241 -25.14 -7.56 -2.73
C LEU A 241 -24.08 -8.38 -1.99
N VAL A 242 -23.36 -7.71 -1.10
CA VAL A 242 -22.27 -8.35 -0.32
C VAL A 242 -22.80 -9.41 0.63
N GLU A 243 -23.93 -9.14 1.30
CA GLU A 243 -24.56 -10.11 2.22
C GLU A 243 -25.08 -11.34 1.49
N ARG A 244 -25.75 -11.18 0.34
CA ARG A 244 -26.26 -12.28 -0.46
C ARG A 244 -25.15 -13.13 -1.07
N SER A 245 -24.11 -12.50 -1.61
CA SER A 245 -22.96 -13.22 -2.18
C SER A 245 -22.21 -14.01 -1.11
N GLY A 246 -21.99 -13.45 0.08
CA GLY A 246 -21.35 -14.18 1.19
C GLY A 246 -22.18 -15.39 1.66
N ALA A 247 -23.51 -15.25 1.69
CA ALA A 247 -24.41 -16.36 2.02
C ALA A 247 -24.34 -17.51 0.98
N LEU A 248 -24.24 -17.17 -0.31
CA LEU A 248 -24.08 -18.17 -1.39
C LEU A 248 -22.78 -18.98 -1.25
N LEU A 249 -21.68 -18.32 -0.98
CA LEU A 249 -20.39 -18.99 -0.78
C LEU A 249 -20.40 -19.89 0.46
N ASN A 250 -21.02 -19.45 1.54
CA ASN A 250 -21.10 -20.22 2.77
C ASN A 250 -22.01 -21.46 2.62
N ALA A 251 -23.12 -21.33 1.88
CA ALA A 251 -24.09 -22.42 1.68
C ALA A 251 -23.59 -23.47 0.69
N SER A 252 -22.92 -23.07 -0.39
CA SER A 252 -22.51 -24.02 -1.45
C SER A 252 -21.25 -23.51 -2.19
N PRO A 253 -20.05 -23.60 -1.60
CA PRO A 253 -18.82 -23.08 -2.19
C PRO A 253 -18.50 -23.72 -3.53
N ALA A 254 -18.66 -25.02 -3.65
CA ALA A 254 -18.40 -25.75 -4.89
C ALA A 254 -19.31 -25.30 -6.04
N ARG A 255 -20.60 -25.09 -5.78
CA ARG A 255 -21.53 -24.57 -6.80
C ARG A 255 -21.15 -23.18 -7.25
N THR A 256 -20.79 -22.30 -6.32
CA THR A 256 -20.37 -20.93 -6.64
C THR A 256 -19.13 -20.92 -7.51
N LEU A 257 -18.14 -21.75 -7.22
CA LEU A 257 -16.92 -21.88 -8.04
C LEU A 257 -17.21 -22.46 -9.43
N VAL A 258 -18.04 -23.50 -9.52
CA VAL A 258 -18.42 -24.11 -10.81
C VAL A 258 -19.22 -23.15 -11.68
N THR A 259 -20.16 -22.38 -11.10
CA THR A 259 -20.90 -21.35 -11.85
C THR A 259 -19.97 -20.22 -12.30
N GLY A 260 -18.98 -19.83 -11.49
CA GLY A 260 -17.96 -18.86 -11.85
C GLY A 260 -17.06 -19.35 -12.98
N ALA A 261 -16.59 -20.59 -12.92
CA ALA A 261 -15.82 -21.21 -13.99
C ALA A 261 -16.62 -21.32 -15.30
N GLY A 262 -17.90 -21.70 -15.19
CA GLY A 262 -18.82 -21.71 -16.34
C GLY A 262 -18.98 -20.31 -16.94
N ALA A 263 -19.20 -19.27 -16.14
CA ALA A 263 -19.30 -17.89 -16.59
C ALA A 263 -18.00 -17.40 -17.24
N ALA A 264 -16.84 -17.74 -16.64
CA ALA A 264 -15.53 -17.35 -17.16
C ALA A 264 -15.22 -17.96 -18.55
N VAL A 265 -15.71 -19.15 -18.85
CA VAL A 265 -15.45 -19.84 -20.13
C VAL A 265 -16.56 -19.60 -21.13
N LEU A 266 -17.83 -19.73 -20.73
CA LEU A 266 -18.97 -19.66 -21.65
C LEU A 266 -19.24 -18.23 -22.13
N THR A 267 -19.00 -17.22 -21.30
CA THR A 267 -19.26 -15.82 -21.71
C THR A 267 -18.33 -15.35 -22.81
N PRO A 268 -17.00 -15.53 -22.75
CA PRO A 268 -16.11 -15.18 -23.87
C PRO A 268 -16.43 -15.98 -25.14
N LEU A 269 -16.76 -17.27 -24.99
CA LEU A 269 -17.14 -18.08 -26.15
C LEU A 269 -18.41 -17.53 -26.83
N LEU A 270 -19.42 -17.16 -26.04
CA LEU A 270 -20.62 -16.53 -26.55
C LEU A 270 -20.34 -15.18 -27.25
N ILE A 271 -19.44 -14.37 -26.68
CA ILE A 271 -19.02 -13.10 -27.28
C ILE A 271 -18.38 -13.35 -28.68
N VAL A 272 -17.49 -14.33 -28.79
CA VAL A 272 -16.86 -14.69 -30.09
C VAL A 272 -17.91 -15.13 -31.10
N VAL A 273 -18.87 -15.96 -30.71
CA VAL A 273 -19.96 -16.42 -31.58
C VAL A 273 -20.84 -15.23 -32.03
N LEU A 274 -21.13 -14.30 -31.14
CA LEU A 274 -21.90 -13.11 -31.47
C LEU A 274 -21.12 -12.17 -32.41
N PHE A 275 -19.81 -12.02 -32.28
CA PHE A 275 -18.98 -11.27 -33.21
C PHE A 275 -18.94 -11.86 -34.61
N ALA A 276 -19.03 -13.20 -34.73
CA ALA A 276 -19.10 -13.88 -36.03
C ALA A 276 -20.45 -13.62 -36.76
N SER A 277 -21.47 -13.14 -36.06
CA SER A 277 -22.78 -12.82 -36.60
C SER A 277 -22.86 -11.35 -37.05
N VAL A 278 -23.30 -11.08 -38.29
CA VAL A 278 -23.40 -9.71 -38.86
C VAL A 278 -24.30 -8.78 -38.03
N LEU A 279 -25.34 -9.31 -37.37
CA LEU A 279 -26.27 -8.55 -36.53
C LEU A 279 -25.87 -8.57 -35.05
N GLY A 280 -24.98 -9.49 -34.64
CA GLY A 280 -24.63 -9.72 -33.23
C GLY A 280 -23.52 -8.83 -32.71
N TRP A 281 -22.79 -8.09 -33.55
CA TRP A 281 -21.59 -7.37 -33.13
C TRP A 281 -21.85 -6.28 -32.09
N LEU A 282 -22.95 -5.54 -32.18
CA LEU A 282 -23.37 -4.55 -31.18
C LEU A 282 -23.68 -5.21 -29.84
N LEU A 283 -24.38 -6.36 -29.86
CA LEU A 283 -24.68 -7.14 -28.67
C LEU A 283 -23.41 -7.75 -28.07
N ALA A 284 -22.47 -8.19 -28.92
CA ALA A 284 -21.17 -8.69 -28.53
C ALA A 284 -20.34 -7.64 -27.79
N LEU A 285 -20.31 -6.38 -28.30
CA LEU A 285 -19.63 -5.27 -27.64
C LEU A 285 -20.24 -4.96 -26.28
N LEU A 286 -21.56 -4.90 -26.20
CA LEU A 286 -22.27 -4.66 -24.93
C LEU A 286 -21.99 -5.77 -23.91
N LEU A 287 -22.04 -7.03 -24.37
CA LEU A 287 -21.75 -8.19 -23.52
C LEU A 287 -20.27 -8.24 -23.11
N LEU A 288 -19.35 -7.85 -23.98
CA LEU A 288 -17.94 -7.73 -23.68
C LEU A 288 -17.69 -6.66 -22.60
N ALA A 289 -18.29 -5.48 -22.75
CA ALA A 289 -18.18 -4.42 -21.77
C ALA A 289 -18.74 -4.86 -20.38
N ALA A 290 -19.91 -5.51 -20.37
CA ALA A 290 -20.50 -6.07 -19.15
C ALA A 290 -19.61 -7.17 -18.54
N TYR A 291 -19.01 -8.02 -19.34
CA TYR A 291 -18.11 -9.08 -18.90
C TYR A 291 -16.83 -8.53 -18.30
N VAL A 292 -16.18 -7.56 -18.95
CA VAL A 292 -15.00 -6.89 -18.42
C VAL A 292 -15.31 -6.24 -17.07
N LEU A 293 -16.44 -5.53 -16.96
CA LEU A 293 -16.88 -4.94 -15.69
C LEU A 293 -17.13 -6.02 -14.62
N ALA A 294 -17.74 -7.15 -14.99
CA ALA A 294 -17.98 -8.27 -14.08
C ALA A 294 -16.67 -8.91 -13.59
N VAL A 295 -15.67 -9.06 -14.47
CA VAL A 295 -14.34 -9.57 -14.11
C VAL A 295 -13.64 -8.61 -13.15
N LEU A 296 -13.66 -7.31 -13.41
CA LEU A 296 -13.06 -6.30 -12.52
C LEU A 296 -13.72 -6.30 -11.14
N LEU A 297 -15.04 -6.40 -11.08
CA LEU A 297 -15.78 -6.44 -9.82
C LEU A 297 -15.66 -7.80 -9.10
N SER A 298 -15.36 -8.87 -9.81
CA SER A 298 -15.34 -10.22 -9.24
C SER A 298 -14.25 -10.41 -8.19
N GLY A 299 -13.07 -9.85 -8.41
CA GLY A 299 -11.98 -9.89 -7.43
C GLY A 299 -12.37 -9.20 -6.12
N LEU A 300 -12.95 -8.02 -6.21
CA LEU A 300 -13.45 -7.24 -5.08
C LEU A 300 -14.57 -7.98 -4.32
N LEU A 301 -15.56 -8.49 -5.05
CA LEU A 301 -16.65 -9.27 -4.46
C LEU A 301 -16.14 -10.55 -3.81
N GLY A 302 -15.18 -11.24 -4.42
CA GLY A 302 -14.58 -12.44 -3.87
C GLY A 302 -13.88 -12.20 -2.54
N LEU A 303 -13.13 -11.11 -2.40
CA LEU A 303 -12.51 -10.71 -1.12
C LEU A 303 -13.57 -10.35 -0.07
N LEU A 304 -14.60 -9.59 -0.44
CA LEU A 304 -15.73 -9.25 0.43
C LEU A 304 -16.49 -10.51 0.90
N MET A 305 -16.69 -11.48 0.00
CA MET A 305 -17.31 -12.77 0.35
C MET A 305 -16.47 -13.56 1.34
N LEU A 306 -15.14 -13.55 1.17
CA LEU A 306 -14.22 -14.22 2.10
C LEU A 306 -14.28 -13.58 3.50
N ALA A 307 -14.28 -12.25 3.57
CA ALA A 307 -14.48 -11.50 4.81
C ALA A 307 -15.83 -11.80 5.47
N GLN A 308 -16.90 -11.93 4.68
CA GLN A 308 -18.23 -12.31 5.18
C GLN A 308 -18.27 -13.75 5.73
N VAL A 309 -17.67 -14.71 5.04
CA VAL A 309 -17.60 -16.10 5.50
C VAL A 309 -16.81 -16.18 6.80
N LEU A 310 -15.70 -15.45 6.89
CA LEU A 310 -14.89 -15.36 8.11
C LEU A 310 -15.74 -14.78 9.25
N ARG A 311 -16.50 -13.70 9.00
CA ARG A 311 -17.41 -13.10 9.98
C ARG A 311 -18.47 -14.10 10.47
N ILE A 312 -19.11 -14.83 9.58
CA ILE A 312 -20.14 -15.81 9.95
C ILE A 312 -19.56 -16.89 10.84
N ARG A 313 -18.33 -17.35 10.56
CA ARG A 313 -17.66 -18.41 11.33
C ARG A 313 -17.12 -17.94 12.67
N THR A 314 -16.60 -16.71 12.77
CA THR A 314 -16.00 -16.19 14.00
C THR A 314 -17.01 -15.59 14.99
N MET A 315 -18.14 -15.05 14.49
CA MET A 315 -19.13 -14.33 15.31
C MET A 315 -20.45 -15.10 15.48
N ALA A 316 -20.48 -16.38 15.17
CA ALA A 316 -21.67 -17.22 15.32
C ALA A 316 -22.14 -17.36 16.80
N GLN A 317 -21.36 -16.91 17.77
CA GLN A 317 -21.63 -17.06 19.21
C GLN A 317 -22.02 -15.75 19.92
N GLU A 318 -22.02 -14.58 19.25
CA GLU A 318 -22.39 -13.31 19.88
C GLU A 318 -23.84 -12.89 19.59
N PRO A 319 -24.58 -12.34 20.58
CA PRO A 319 -25.93 -11.80 20.37
C PRO A 319 -25.90 -10.66 19.33
N VAL A 320 -26.76 -10.73 18.35
CA VAL A 320 -26.84 -9.76 17.23
C VAL A 320 -27.23 -8.37 17.77
N PRO A 321 -26.38 -7.34 17.66
CA PRO A 321 -26.79 -5.98 18.00
C PRO A 321 -27.80 -5.45 16.99
N ALA A 322 -28.82 -4.74 17.49
CA ALA A 322 -30.06 -4.40 16.78
C ALA A 322 -29.93 -3.30 15.69
N THR A 323 -28.76 -2.74 15.40
CA THR A 323 -28.60 -1.64 14.45
C THR A 323 -27.76 -2.01 13.24
N GLY A 324 -28.31 -1.79 12.03
CA GLY A 324 -27.65 -2.14 10.75
C GLY A 324 -26.31 -1.44 10.50
N ARG A 325 -26.03 -0.33 11.16
CA ARG A 325 -24.80 0.46 11.00
C ARG A 325 -23.59 -0.23 11.67
N SER A 326 -23.79 -0.91 12.77
CA SER A 326 -22.72 -1.70 13.45
C SER A 326 -22.33 -2.95 12.68
N ARG A 327 -23.22 -3.49 11.86
CA ARG A 327 -22.99 -4.68 11.04
C ARG A 327 -22.03 -4.39 9.88
N GLY A 328 -22.15 -3.20 9.27
CA GLY A 328 -21.30 -2.75 8.17
C GLY A 328 -19.86 -2.49 8.59
N TRP A 329 -19.66 -1.81 9.68
CA TRP A 329 -18.34 -1.51 10.23
C TRP A 329 -17.52 -2.77 10.54
N ARG A 330 -18.14 -3.77 11.15
CA ARG A 330 -17.48 -5.06 11.46
C ARG A 330 -17.04 -5.82 10.19
N CYS A 331 -17.76 -5.69 9.09
CA CYS A 331 -17.36 -6.27 7.82
C CYS A 331 -16.12 -5.57 7.23
N LEU A 332 -16.05 -4.25 7.34
CA LEU A 332 -14.90 -3.47 6.92
C LEU A 332 -13.64 -3.75 7.76
N VAL A 333 -13.79 -3.91 9.07
CA VAL A 333 -12.69 -4.28 9.97
C VAL A 333 -12.12 -5.66 9.62
N LEU A 334 -12.96 -6.64 9.26
CA LEU A 334 -12.50 -7.96 8.83
C LEU A 334 -11.96 -7.99 7.39
N LEU A 335 -12.25 -6.98 6.59
CA LEU A 335 -11.70 -6.87 5.25
C LEU A 335 -10.17 -6.61 5.29
N LEU A 336 -9.70 -5.84 6.27
CA LEU A 336 -8.29 -5.51 6.42
C LEU A 336 -7.41 -6.77 6.59
N PRO A 337 -7.63 -7.66 7.57
CA PRO A 337 -6.82 -8.87 7.69
C PRO A 337 -6.95 -9.82 6.48
N VAL A 338 -8.11 -9.86 5.82
CA VAL A 338 -8.29 -10.64 4.59
C VAL A 338 -7.45 -10.06 3.45
N THR A 339 -7.40 -8.73 3.31
CA THR A 339 -6.57 -8.08 2.29
C THR A 339 -5.08 -8.27 2.57
N VAL A 340 -4.64 -8.11 3.82
CA VAL A 340 -3.25 -8.38 4.23
C VAL A 340 -2.87 -9.83 3.97
N PHE A 341 -3.75 -10.78 4.29
CA PHE A 341 -3.54 -12.19 3.99
C PHE A 341 -3.45 -12.45 2.47
N ALA A 342 -4.32 -11.81 1.67
CA ALA A 342 -4.29 -11.93 0.21
C ALA A 342 -2.97 -11.40 -0.37
N LEU A 343 -2.48 -10.25 0.12
CA LEU A 343 -1.20 -9.68 -0.28
C LEU A 343 -0.02 -10.59 0.12
N PHE A 344 -0.08 -11.17 1.31
CA PHE A 344 0.93 -12.13 1.77
C PHE A 344 0.97 -13.40 0.92
N VAL A 345 -0.19 -13.96 0.55
CA VAL A 345 -0.27 -15.14 -0.33
C VAL A 345 0.26 -14.81 -1.73
N GLN A 346 0.07 -13.57 -2.21
CA GLN A 346 0.60 -13.12 -3.50
C GLN A 346 2.13 -13.03 -3.56
N SER A 347 2.83 -12.96 -2.42
CA SER A 347 4.30 -13.01 -2.42
C SER A 347 4.86 -14.38 -2.83
N VAL A 348 4.02 -15.44 -2.88
CA VAL A 348 4.40 -16.74 -3.42
C VAL A 348 3.77 -16.90 -4.81
N PRO A 349 4.52 -16.85 -5.93
CA PRO A 349 3.96 -16.71 -7.29
C PRO A 349 2.89 -17.74 -7.64
N VAL A 350 3.11 -19.02 -7.34
CA VAL A 350 2.16 -20.10 -7.67
C VAL A 350 0.93 -20.06 -6.77
N LEU A 351 1.12 -19.86 -5.46
CA LEU A 351 0.00 -19.80 -4.50
C LEU A 351 -0.83 -18.54 -4.70
N GLY A 352 -0.18 -17.41 -4.99
CA GLY A 352 -0.86 -16.13 -5.24
C GLY A 352 -1.75 -16.17 -6.47
N THR A 353 -1.26 -16.74 -7.58
CA THR A 353 -2.06 -16.88 -8.80
C THR A 353 -3.25 -17.82 -8.60
N LEU A 354 -3.07 -18.96 -7.93
CA LEU A 354 -4.16 -19.89 -7.62
C LEU A 354 -5.20 -19.26 -6.69
N PHE A 355 -4.76 -18.54 -5.66
CA PHE A 355 -5.64 -17.83 -4.74
C PHE A 355 -6.45 -16.74 -5.46
N SER A 356 -5.80 -15.92 -6.27
CA SER A 356 -6.45 -14.86 -7.05
C SER A 356 -7.49 -15.43 -8.01
N LEU A 357 -7.15 -16.54 -8.67
CA LEU A 357 -8.08 -17.26 -9.56
C LEU A 357 -9.32 -17.76 -8.80
N LEU A 358 -9.13 -18.38 -7.64
CA LEU A 358 -10.23 -18.87 -6.81
C LEU A 358 -11.14 -17.74 -6.32
N VAL A 359 -10.55 -16.62 -5.87
CA VAL A 359 -11.28 -15.43 -5.44
C VAL A 359 -12.08 -14.83 -6.59
N MET A 360 -11.47 -14.71 -7.77
CA MET A 360 -12.13 -14.21 -8.97
C MET A 360 -13.29 -15.13 -9.43
N LEU A 361 -13.08 -16.44 -9.44
CA LEU A 361 -14.12 -17.40 -9.79
C LEU A 361 -15.28 -17.38 -8.79
N ALA A 362 -15.00 -17.24 -7.49
CA ALA A 362 -16.03 -17.09 -6.47
C ALA A 362 -16.88 -15.83 -6.70
N GLY A 363 -16.23 -14.70 -6.99
CA GLY A 363 -16.92 -13.44 -7.29
C GLY A 363 -17.76 -13.50 -8.56
N LEU A 364 -17.22 -14.04 -9.66
CA LEU A 364 -17.96 -14.24 -10.92
C LEU A 364 -19.15 -15.17 -10.70
N GLY A 365 -18.96 -16.26 -9.96
CA GLY A 365 -20.03 -17.22 -9.66
C GLY A 365 -21.15 -16.60 -8.84
N ALA A 366 -20.83 -15.72 -7.90
CA ALA A 366 -21.82 -14.97 -7.14
C ALA A 366 -22.60 -14.02 -8.04
N LEU A 367 -21.93 -13.25 -8.89
CA LEU A 367 -22.57 -12.34 -9.84
C LEU A 367 -23.50 -13.11 -10.79
N ALA A 368 -23.01 -14.20 -11.39
CA ALA A 368 -23.82 -15.05 -12.28
C ALA A 368 -25.05 -15.62 -11.57
N SER A 369 -24.89 -16.13 -10.35
CA SER A 369 -26.00 -16.68 -9.55
C SER A 369 -27.04 -15.64 -9.21
N LEU A 370 -26.64 -14.38 -8.90
CA LEU A 370 -27.56 -13.29 -8.61
C LEU A 370 -28.33 -12.83 -9.85
N VAL A 371 -27.71 -12.87 -11.03
CA VAL A 371 -28.39 -12.57 -12.30
C VAL A 371 -29.44 -13.65 -12.62
N VAL A 372 -29.08 -14.92 -12.49
CA VAL A 372 -30.00 -16.04 -12.74
C VAL A 372 -31.19 -16.02 -11.78
N GLN A 373 -30.98 -15.71 -10.49
CA GLN A 373 -32.08 -15.63 -9.51
C GLN A 373 -33.04 -14.45 -9.74
N ARG A 374 -32.65 -13.44 -10.52
CA ARG A 374 -33.52 -12.31 -10.89
C ARG A 374 -34.35 -12.54 -12.16
N MET A 375 -34.02 -13.58 -12.94
CA MET A 375 -34.86 -13.96 -14.07
C MET A 375 -36.15 -14.60 -13.54
N PRO A 376 -37.36 -14.04 -13.86
CA PRO A 376 -38.59 -14.69 -13.51
C PRO A 376 -38.58 -16.07 -14.17
N SER A 377 -38.90 -17.10 -13.39
CA SER A 377 -39.10 -18.46 -13.91
C SER A 377 -40.20 -18.38 -15.00
N ALA A 378 -39.75 -18.44 -16.25
CA ALA A 378 -40.66 -18.62 -17.36
C ALA A 378 -41.24 -20.02 -17.25
N VAL A 379 -42.40 -20.16 -16.67
CA VAL A 379 -43.32 -21.31 -16.79
C VAL A 379 -44.55 -20.79 -17.44
#